data_e9ca2645aa91a94b152043cff0838feb
#
_entry.id   e9ca2645aa91a94b152043cff0838feb
#
_cell.length_a   1.000
_cell.length_b   1.000
_cell.length_c   1.000
_cell.angle_alpha   90.00
_cell.angle_beta   90.00
_cell.angle_gamma   90.00
#
_symmetry.space_group_name_H-M   'P 1'
#
loop_
_entity.id
_entity.type
_entity.pdbx_description
1 polymer ?
#
loop_
_entity_poly.entity_id
_entity_poly.type
_entity_poly.pdbx_seq_one_letter_code
_entity_poly.pdbx_strand_id
1 'polypeptide(L)'
;FTLIVMTALTMSACTVLPKPEPKAELTETTSTALPAPTNTFSVQLAEQLVNNSRVDLAKAHVAVTDLVGVQSSYNNATPFAQVMSEQLRGELAYRQVPIIDYKTTEFIRVTPQGDFALTRDYLEIDEILPITHVVVGTYSHYRDGVLASARLVDINNKHVVSTGSVYIPSSVIERLDEPNTQPIIR
;
A
#
# COMPACT_ATOMS: atom_id res chain seq x y z
N PHE A 1 -34.26 28.25 85.50
CA PHE A 1 -33.46 27.04 85.47
C PHE A 1 -34.31 25.92 84.92
N THR A 2 -34.30 25.66 83.60
CA THR A 2 -35.09 24.60 83.01
C THR A 2 -34.21 23.91 81.99
N LEU A 3 -33.86 22.68 82.33
CA LEU A 3 -33.06 21.76 81.53
C LEU A 3 -34.05 21.11 80.48
N ILE A 4 -33.78 21.35 79.22
CA ILE A 4 -34.52 20.69 78.17
C ILE A 4 -33.55 19.63 77.62
N VAL A 5 -33.94 18.37 77.82
CA VAL A 5 -33.30 17.18 77.25
C VAL A 5 -33.93 16.93 75.86
N MET A 6 -33.14 17.12 74.84
CA MET A 6 -33.55 16.84 73.46
C MET A 6 -33.03 15.44 73.06
N THR A 7 -33.93 14.49 72.96
CA THR A 7 -33.63 13.15 72.45
C THR A 7 -33.51 13.19 70.95
N ALA A 8 -32.32 12.87 70.47
CA ALA A 8 -32.06 12.74 69.04
C ALA A 8 -32.49 11.34 68.54
N LEU A 9 -33.43 11.32 67.62
CA LEU A 9 -33.88 10.14 66.90
C LEU A 9 -32.98 9.90 65.72
N THR A 10 -32.11 8.89 65.77
CA THR A 10 -31.26 8.51 64.67
C THR A 10 -32.02 7.61 63.67
N MET A 11 -32.41 8.18 62.53
CA MET A 11 -32.90 7.39 61.39
C MET A 11 -31.69 6.79 60.66
N SER A 12 -31.56 5.49 60.71
CA SER A 12 -30.58 4.71 59.95
C SER A 12 -31.12 4.54 58.52
N ALA A 13 -30.63 5.35 57.57
CA ALA A 13 -30.93 5.19 56.17
C ALA A 13 -29.95 4.18 55.57
N CYS A 14 -30.43 2.97 55.25
CA CYS A 14 -29.73 2.00 54.43
C CYS A 14 -29.66 2.53 52.99
N THR A 15 -28.53 3.14 52.62
CA THR A 15 -28.20 3.42 51.23
C THR A 15 -27.76 2.12 50.56
N VAL A 16 -28.62 1.55 49.72
CA VAL A 16 -28.24 0.49 48.80
C VAL A 16 -27.37 1.12 47.73
N LEU A 17 -26.07 0.83 47.78
CA LEU A 17 -25.16 1.18 46.66
C LEU A 17 -25.61 0.36 45.44
N PRO A 18 -25.79 1.02 44.26
CA PRO A 18 -25.99 0.28 43.04
C PRO A 18 -24.69 -0.49 42.72
N LYS A 19 -24.85 -1.81 42.51
CA LYS A 19 -23.82 -2.71 42.02
C LYS A 19 -23.26 -2.11 40.72
N PRO A 20 -21.95 -1.94 40.57
CA PRO A 20 -21.41 -1.51 39.30
C PRO A 20 -21.75 -2.56 38.24
N GLU A 21 -22.50 -2.18 37.20
CA GLU A 21 -22.64 -2.96 36.00
C GLU A 21 -21.25 -3.19 35.37
N PRO A 22 -20.96 -4.39 34.91
CA PRO A 22 -19.71 -4.62 34.18
C PRO A 22 -19.76 -3.73 32.95
N LYS A 23 -18.94 -2.68 32.95
CA LYS A 23 -18.60 -1.92 31.77
C LYS A 23 -18.15 -2.92 30.72
N ALA A 24 -18.95 -3.11 29.68
CA ALA A 24 -18.52 -3.86 28.51
C ALA A 24 -17.24 -3.15 28.03
N GLU A 25 -16.13 -3.76 28.34
CA GLU A 25 -14.84 -3.44 27.76
C GLU A 25 -15.00 -3.74 26.27
N LEU A 26 -15.25 -2.68 25.50
CA LEU A 26 -15.09 -2.71 24.05
C LEU A 26 -13.64 -3.16 23.84
N THR A 27 -13.47 -4.47 23.69
CA THR A 27 -12.26 -5.03 23.13
C THR A 27 -12.20 -4.43 21.73
N GLU A 28 -11.44 -3.33 21.59
CA GLU A 28 -10.98 -2.91 20.28
C GLU A 28 -10.25 -4.12 19.71
N THR A 29 -10.99 -4.90 18.93
CA THR A 29 -10.37 -5.85 18.03
C THR A 29 -9.64 -4.99 17.03
N THR A 30 -8.43 -4.57 17.38
CA THR A 30 -7.47 -4.09 16.42
C THR A 30 -7.30 -5.23 15.44
N SER A 31 -8.09 -5.19 14.37
CA SER A 31 -7.86 -6.03 13.21
C SER A 31 -6.48 -5.64 12.71
N THR A 32 -5.46 -6.30 13.26
CA THR A 32 -4.14 -6.31 12.68
C THR A 32 -4.26 -7.14 11.42
N ALA A 33 -4.84 -6.55 10.37
CA ALA A 33 -4.71 -7.07 9.04
C ALA A 33 -3.20 -7.18 8.82
N LEU A 34 -2.69 -8.40 8.75
CA LEU A 34 -1.31 -8.65 8.37
C LEU A 34 -1.07 -7.87 7.09
N PRO A 35 -0.10 -6.94 7.06
CA PRO A 35 0.19 -6.20 5.84
C PRO A 35 0.44 -7.20 4.72
N ALA A 36 -0.03 -6.87 3.52
CA ALA A 36 0.29 -7.69 2.36
C ALA A 36 1.80 -7.97 2.33
N PRO A 37 2.26 -9.18 1.97
CA PRO A 37 3.65 -9.57 2.11
C PRO A 37 4.67 -8.59 1.52
N THR A 38 4.28 -7.86 0.47
CA THR A 38 5.14 -6.88 -0.23
C THR A 38 4.93 -5.45 0.22
N ASN A 39 3.87 -5.15 0.98
CA ASN A 39 3.51 -3.76 1.32
C ASN A 39 4.64 -3.02 2.06
N THR A 40 5.28 -3.66 3.04
CA THR A 40 6.38 -3.04 3.79
C THR A 40 7.55 -2.64 2.88
N PHE A 41 7.85 -3.45 1.87
CA PHE A 41 8.98 -3.22 0.96
C PHE A 41 8.66 -2.13 -0.07
N SER A 42 7.42 -2.08 -0.57
CA SER A 42 6.97 -0.99 -1.46
C SER A 42 6.92 0.35 -0.74
N VAL A 43 6.49 0.38 0.53
CA VAL A 43 6.57 1.56 1.40
C VAL A 43 8.01 2.06 1.52
N GLN A 44 8.96 1.19 1.88
CA GLN A 44 10.37 1.55 2.03
C GLN A 44 10.97 2.06 0.71
N LEU A 45 10.63 1.41 -0.40
CA LEU A 45 11.12 1.81 -1.71
C LEU A 45 10.56 3.17 -2.14
N ALA A 46 9.27 3.41 -1.91
CA ALA A 46 8.62 4.70 -2.17
C ALA A 46 9.23 5.82 -1.32
N GLU A 47 9.47 5.57 -0.02
CA GLU A 47 10.12 6.53 0.86
C GLU A 47 11.50 6.93 0.37
N GLN A 48 12.32 5.95 -0.03
CA GLN A 48 13.64 6.23 -0.57
C GLN A 48 13.56 7.05 -1.86
N LEU A 49 12.63 6.71 -2.78
CA LEU A 49 12.45 7.46 -4.03
C LEU A 49 12.03 8.91 -3.77
N VAL A 50 11.15 9.14 -2.80
CA VAL A 50 10.71 10.49 -2.45
C VAL A 50 11.81 11.27 -1.75
N ASN A 51 12.45 10.69 -0.74
CA ASN A 51 13.47 11.36 0.06
C ASN A 51 14.78 11.63 -0.70
N ASN A 52 15.13 10.76 -1.65
CA ASN A 52 16.34 10.91 -2.46
C ASN A 52 16.11 11.74 -3.73
N SER A 53 14.90 12.24 -3.95
CA SER A 53 14.59 13.00 -5.17
C SER A 53 15.32 14.33 -5.21
N ARG A 54 15.91 14.60 -6.39
CA ARG A 54 16.59 15.88 -6.70
C ARG A 54 15.70 16.86 -7.44
N VAL A 55 14.43 16.49 -7.67
CA VAL A 55 13.42 17.32 -8.33
C VAL A 55 12.21 17.50 -7.44
N ASP A 56 11.45 18.55 -7.70
CA ASP A 56 10.16 18.80 -7.05
C ASP A 56 9.13 17.81 -7.60
N LEU A 57 8.86 16.73 -6.82
CA LEU A 57 7.94 15.68 -7.21
C LEU A 57 6.49 16.15 -7.36
N ALA A 58 6.09 17.22 -6.69
CA ALA A 58 4.73 17.77 -6.83
C ALA A 58 4.46 18.33 -8.24
N LYS A 59 5.53 18.60 -9.01
CA LYS A 59 5.44 19.07 -10.40
C LYS A 59 5.78 18.00 -11.43
N ALA A 60 6.19 16.83 -10.98
CA ALA A 60 6.50 15.70 -11.86
C ALA A 60 5.23 14.93 -12.18
N HIS A 61 5.02 14.57 -13.44
CA HIS A 61 4.02 13.61 -13.87
C HIS A 61 4.71 12.25 -14.04
N VAL A 62 4.45 11.34 -13.11
CA VAL A 62 5.23 10.11 -12.96
C VAL A 62 4.46 8.90 -13.43
N ALA A 63 5.02 8.12 -14.34
CA ALA A 63 4.56 6.77 -14.64
C ALA A 63 5.39 5.73 -13.86
N VAL A 64 4.77 4.62 -13.47
CA VAL A 64 5.47 3.49 -12.80
C VAL A 64 5.35 2.26 -13.69
N THR A 65 6.49 1.76 -14.16
CA THR A 65 6.54 0.54 -14.97
C THR A 65 6.74 -0.70 -14.09
N ASP A 66 6.45 -1.87 -14.64
CA ASP A 66 6.69 -3.11 -13.91
C ASP A 66 8.20 -3.33 -13.70
N LEU A 67 8.56 -3.88 -12.53
CA LEU A 67 9.92 -4.31 -12.26
C LEU A 67 10.26 -5.51 -13.14
N VAL A 68 11.53 -5.58 -13.58
CA VAL A 68 12.01 -6.67 -14.43
C VAL A 68 13.28 -7.31 -13.86
N GLY A 69 13.46 -8.60 -14.12
CA GLY A 69 14.68 -9.31 -13.69
C GLY A 69 15.91 -8.83 -14.46
N VAL A 70 17.00 -8.52 -13.76
CA VAL A 70 18.28 -8.12 -14.39
C VAL A 70 18.82 -9.23 -15.31
N GLN A 71 18.56 -10.47 -14.95
CA GLN A 71 19.06 -11.67 -15.67
C GLN A 71 18.04 -12.23 -16.67
N SER A 72 16.91 -11.58 -16.84
CA SER A 72 15.83 -12.00 -17.75
C SER A 72 15.58 -10.97 -18.86
N SER A 73 14.64 -11.29 -19.75
CA SER A 73 14.16 -10.31 -20.73
C SER A 73 13.45 -9.15 -20.04
N TYR A 74 13.73 -7.91 -20.45
CA TYR A 74 13.04 -6.71 -19.99
C TYR A 74 11.57 -6.62 -20.44
N ASN A 75 11.11 -7.58 -21.21
CA ASN A 75 9.73 -7.64 -21.72
C ASN A 75 8.85 -8.61 -20.90
N ASN A 76 9.33 -9.12 -19.77
CA ASN A 76 8.58 -10.05 -18.94
C ASN A 76 8.71 -9.69 -17.46
N ALA A 77 7.57 -9.44 -16.81
CA ALA A 77 7.47 -9.21 -15.39
C ALA A 77 6.82 -10.42 -14.70
N THR A 78 7.44 -10.93 -13.64
CA THR A 78 6.86 -12.00 -12.81
C THR A 78 5.67 -11.50 -12.00
N PRO A 79 4.78 -12.39 -11.48
CA PRO A 79 3.69 -11.99 -10.58
C PRO A 79 4.17 -11.15 -9.40
N PHE A 80 5.28 -11.54 -8.76
CA PHE A 80 5.92 -10.73 -7.71
C PHE A 80 6.24 -9.31 -8.19
N ALA A 81 6.87 -9.17 -9.35
CA ALA A 81 7.26 -7.89 -9.90
C ALA A 81 6.06 -6.99 -10.22
N GLN A 82 4.98 -7.57 -10.78
CA GLN A 82 3.73 -6.86 -11.05
C GLN A 82 3.08 -6.36 -9.77
N VAL A 83 2.96 -7.21 -8.74
CA VAL A 83 2.37 -6.83 -7.44
C VAL A 83 3.20 -5.74 -6.78
N MET A 84 4.53 -5.87 -6.78
CA MET A 84 5.44 -4.88 -6.19
C MET A 84 5.32 -3.51 -6.88
N SER A 85 5.22 -3.50 -8.21
CA SER A 85 5.07 -2.26 -8.99
C SER A 85 3.71 -1.60 -8.76
N GLU A 86 2.64 -2.39 -8.65
CA GLU A 86 1.30 -1.90 -8.35
C GLU A 86 1.24 -1.25 -6.97
N GLN A 87 1.83 -1.88 -5.95
CA GLN A 87 1.92 -1.32 -4.61
C GLN A 87 2.79 -0.07 -4.57
N LEU A 88 3.92 -0.06 -5.30
CA LEU A 88 4.79 1.11 -5.39
C LEU A 88 4.07 2.30 -6.02
N ARG A 89 3.24 2.07 -7.05
CA ARG A 89 2.38 3.10 -7.66
C ARG A 89 1.43 3.71 -6.62
N GLY A 90 0.72 2.87 -5.87
CA GLY A 90 -0.18 3.31 -4.80
C GLY A 90 0.54 4.09 -3.69
N GLU A 91 1.73 3.62 -3.28
CA GLU A 91 2.52 4.26 -2.22
C GLU A 91 3.08 5.63 -2.65
N LEU A 92 3.49 5.79 -3.89
CA LEU A 92 3.92 7.09 -4.43
C LEU A 92 2.74 8.06 -4.53
N ALA A 93 1.58 7.58 -5.00
CA ALA A 93 0.35 8.39 -5.04
C ALA A 93 -0.09 8.82 -3.63
N TYR A 94 -0.02 7.92 -2.63
CA TYR A 94 -0.30 8.24 -1.23
C TYR A 94 0.63 9.35 -0.70
N ARG A 95 1.87 9.43 -1.16
CA ARG A 95 2.84 10.49 -0.84
C ARG A 95 2.70 11.73 -1.72
N GLN A 96 1.55 11.88 -2.38
CA GLN A 96 1.20 13.05 -3.21
C GLN A 96 2.13 13.27 -4.43
N VAL A 97 2.78 12.21 -4.90
CA VAL A 97 3.44 12.24 -6.20
C VAL A 97 2.36 12.12 -7.28
N PRO A 98 2.28 13.06 -8.25
CA PRO A 98 1.30 12.99 -9.33
C PRO A 98 1.58 11.77 -10.24
N ILE A 99 0.81 10.70 -10.06
CA ILE A 99 0.95 9.47 -10.85
C ILE A 99 0.02 9.51 -12.06
N ILE A 100 0.58 9.21 -13.23
CA ILE A 100 -0.16 8.94 -14.45
C ILE A 100 -0.32 7.42 -14.60
N ASP A 101 -1.54 6.93 -14.47
CA ASP A 101 -1.83 5.52 -14.73
C ASP A 101 -2.15 5.31 -16.22
N TYR A 102 -1.09 5.09 -16.99
CA TYR A 102 -1.15 4.92 -18.44
C TYR A 102 -1.86 3.63 -18.89
N LYS A 103 -2.16 2.70 -17.95
CA LYS A 103 -2.92 1.48 -18.24
C LYS A 103 -4.43 1.71 -18.18
N THR A 104 -4.90 2.87 -17.73
CA THR A 104 -6.32 3.21 -17.70
C THR A 104 -6.80 3.59 -19.10
N THR A 105 -7.88 2.94 -19.56
CA THR A 105 -8.52 3.23 -20.84
C THR A 105 -9.46 4.44 -20.74
N GLU A 106 -9.73 5.11 -21.87
CA GLU A 106 -10.70 6.21 -21.94
C GLU A 106 -12.13 5.78 -21.58
N PHE A 107 -12.45 4.50 -21.76
CA PHE A 107 -13.80 3.97 -21.58
C PHE A 107 -13.84 2.89 -20.51
N ILE A 108 -14.92 2.88 -19.72
CA ILE A 108 -15.25 1.76 -18.86
C ILE A 108 -15.96 0.71 -19.69
N ARG A 109 -15.39 -0.47 -19.77
CA ARG A 109 -15.92 -1.63 -20.46
C ARG A 109 -16.81 -2.43 -19.51
N VAL A 110 -18.13 -2.39 -19.74
CA VAL A 110 -19.12 -3.10 -18.92
C VAL A 110 -19.43 -4.45 -19.55
N THR A 111 -19.25 -5.55 -18.83
CA THR A 111 -19.48 -6.93 -19.28
C THR A 111 -20.20 -7.75 -18.22
N PRO A 112 -20.77 -8.90 -18.55
CA PRO A 112 -21.34 -9.81 -17.55
C PRO A 112 -20.35 -10.31 -16.49
N GLN A 113 -19.03 -10.21 -16.76
CA GLN A 113 -17.94 -10.60 -15.87
C GLN A 113 -17.46 -9.46 -14.96
N GLY A 114 -17.92 -8.22 -15.20
CA GLY A 114 -17.57 -7.03 -14.43
C GLY A 114 -17.27 -5.81 -15.29
N ASP A 115 -16.89 -4.73 -14.61
CA ASP A 115 -16.55 -3.45 -15.23
C ASP A 115 -15.04 -3.27 -15.25
N PHE A 116 -14.49 -2.97 -16.43
CA PHE A 116 -13.04 -2.91 -16.64
C PHE A 116 -12.65 -1.57 -17.27
N ALA A 117 -11.60 -0.96 -16.73
CA ALA A 117 -11.00 0.28 -17.22
C ALA A 117 -9.48 0.18 -17.41
N LEU A 118 -8.91 -1.01 -17.21
CA LEU A 118 -7.48 -1.25 -17.39
C LEU A 118 -7.24 -2.10 -18.62
N THR A 119 -6.16 -1.80 -19.34
CA THR A 119 -5.72 -2.56 -20.51
C THR A 119 -4.27 -3.02 -20.40
N ARG A 120 -3.96 -4.09 -21.12
CA ARG A 120 -2.59 -4.54 -21.41
C ARG A 120 -2.28 -4.45 -22.91
N ASP A 121 -3.24 -3.97 -23.70
CA ASP A 121 -3.05 -3.73 -25.12
C ASP A 121 -2.54 -2.30 -25.33
N TYR A 122 -1.34 -2.16 -25.89
CA TYR A 122 -0.74 -0.87 -26.15
C TYR A 122 -1.52 -0.02 -27.16
N LEU A 123 -2.37 -0.65 -27.99
CA LEU A 123 -3.23 0.05 -28.94
C LEU A 123 -4.41 0.77 -28.27
N GLU A 124 -4.72 0.40 -27.03
CA GLU A 124 -5.76 1.03 -26.22
C GLU A 124 -5.19 2.10 -25.26
N ILE A 125 -3.88 2.35 -25.30
CA ILE A 125 -3.21 3.36 -24.49
C ILE A 125 -3.09 4.64 -25.31
N ASP A 126 -3.38 5.79 -24.68
CA ASP A 126 -3.20 7.09 -25.32
C ASP A 126 -1.77 7.31 -25.80
N GLU A 127 -1.60 7.72 -27.05
CA GLU A 127 -0.28 7.97 -27.62
C GLU A 127 0.45 9.14 -26.97
N ILE A 128 -0.30 10.13 -26.44
CA ILE A 128 0.26 11.35 -25.87
C ILE A 128 -0.21 11.51 -24.43
N LEU A 129 0.61 11.08 -23.49
CA LEU A 129 0.40 11.30 -22.07
C LEU A 129 1.41 12.33 -21.54
N PRO A 130 1.00 13.22 -20.61
CA PRO A 130 1.87 14.28 -20.09
C PRO A 130 2.91 13.74 -19.10
N ILE A 131 3.49 12.57 -19.36
CA ILE A 131 4.46 11.93 -18.50
C ILE A 131 5.80 12.64 -18.65
N THR A 132 6.35 13.13 -17.54
CA THR A 132 7.67 13.79 -17.51
C THR A 132 8.76 12.89 -16.94
N HIS A 133 8.38 11.98 -16.04
CA HIS A 133 9.28 11.05 -15.36
C HIS A 133 8.74 9.64 -15.36
N VAL A 134 9.62 8.66 -15.28
CA VAL A 134 9.24 7.25 -15.16
C VAL A 134 10.03 6.60 -14.04
N VAL A 135 9.32 5.85 -13.19
CA VAL A 135 9.93 4.90 -12.27
C VAL A 135 10.15 3.60 -13.03
N VAL A 136 11.42 3.24 -13.18
CA VAL A 136 11.85 1.95 -13.73
C VAL A 136 12.55 1.16 -12.65
N GLY A 137 12.25 -0.14 -12.56
CA GLY A 137 12.81 -0.99 -11.54
C GLY A 137 13.37 -2.29 -12.10
N THR A 138 14.35 -2.82 -11.40
CA THR A 138 14.93 -4.13 -11.68
C THR A 138 15.06 -4.92 -10.38
N TYR A 139 15.10 -6.23 -10.48
CA TYR A 139 15.42 -7.08 -9.35
C TYR A 139 16.45 -8.14 -9.71
N SER A 140 17.25 -8.53 -8.72
CA SER A 140 18.25 -9.58 -8.81
C SER A 140 18.00 -10.63 -7.77
N HIS A 141 18.06 -11.91 -8.15
CA HIS A 141 17.94 -13.04 -7.25
C HIS A 141 19.23 -13.28 -6.46
N TYR A 142 19.06 -13.52 -5.17
CA TYR A 142 20.09 -14.02 -4.27
C TYR A 142 19.62 -15.35 -3.68
N ARG A 143 20.50 -16.04 -2.92
CA ARG A 143 20.17 -17.36 -2.34
C ARG A 143 18.92 -17.34 -1.47
N ASP A 144 18.73 -16.28 -0.70
CA ASP A 144 17.72 -16.15 0.37
C ASP A 144 16.72 -15.01 0.13
N GLY A 145 16.74 -14.43 -1.08
CA GLY A 145 15.80 -13.37 -1.42
C GLY A 145 16.10 -12.65 -2.72
N VAL A 146 15.55 -11.46 -2.85
CA VAL A 146 15.65 -10.59 -4.02
C VAL A 146 16.06 -9.19 -3.58
N LEU A 147 17.03 -8.60 -4.25
CA LEU A 147 17.28 -7.17 -4.19
C LEU A 147 16.48 -6.48 -5.29
N ALA A 148 15.45 -5.73 -4.91
CA ALA A 148 14.71 -4.86 -5.81
C ALA A 148 15.27 -3.44 -5.76
N SER A 149 15.51 -2.86 -6.94
CA SER A 149 16.03 -1.51 -7.09
C SER A 149 15.15 -0.73 -8.06
N ALA A 150 14.80 0.50 -7.70
CA ALA A 150 14.05 1.40 -8.56
C ALA A 150 14.77 2.74 -8.70
N ARG A 151 14.53 3.40 -9.82
CA ARG A 151 15.05 4.73 -10.12
C ARG A 151 13.99 5.56 -10.81
N LEU A 152 13.90 6.82 -10.42
CA LEU A 152 13.10 7.83 -11.11
C LEU A 152 13.97 8.49 -12.19
N VAL A 153 13.50 8.46 -13.41
CA VAL A 153 14.23 8.92 -14.59
C VAL A 153 13.42 10.01 -15.29
N ASP A 154 14.05 11.14 -15.57
CA ASP A 154 13.49 12.16 -16.47
C ASP A 154 13.47 11.60 -17.91
N ILE A 155 12.28 11.58 -18.53
CA ILE A 155 12.11 10.99 -19.87
C ILE A 155 12.86 11.77 -20.94
N ASN A 156 12.98 13.09 -20.80
CA ASN A 156 13.55 13.94 -21.83
C ASN A 156 15.07 13.79 -21.94
N ASN A 157 15.75 13.86 -20.80
CA ASN A 157 17.22 13.85 -20.76
C ASN A 157 17.84 12.54 -20.27
N LYS A 158 17.00 11.57 -19.82
CA LYS A 158 17.40 10.25 -19.29
C LYS A 158 18.21 10.32 -18.00
N HIS A 159 18.19 11.45 -17.30
CA HIS A 159 18.88 11.56 -16.03
C HIS A 159 18.10 10.82 -14.91
N VAL A 160 18.84 10.08 -14.10
CA VAL A 160 18.31 9.50 -12.87
C VAL A 160 18.24 10.58 -11.81
N VAL A 161 17.03 10.92 -11.37
CA VAL A 161 16.78 11.99 -10.40
C VAL A 161 16.51 11.49 -8.99
N SER A 162 16.21 10.19 -8.85
CA SER A 162 16.10 9.50 -7.56
C SER A 162 16.36 8.02 -7.69
N THR A 163 16.78 7.38 -6.59
CA THR A 163 16.99 5.93 -6.52
C THR A 163 16.58 5.39 -5.16
N GLY A 164 16.17 4.13 -5.14
CA GLY A 164 15.93 3.36 -3.92
C GLY A 164 16.18 1.86 -4.15
N SER A 165 16.45 1.13 -3.06
CA SER A 165 16.64 -0.32 -3.10
C SER A 165 16.15 -0.95 -1.81
N VAL A 166 15.54 -2.14 -1.92
CA VAL A 166 15.09 -2.95 -0.77
C VAL A 166 15.44 -4.41 -0.98
N TYR A 167 15.81 -5.07 0.10
CA TYR A 167 16.01 -6.52 0.09
C TYR A 167 14.74 -7.21 0.58
N ILE A 168 14.25 -8.18 -0.19
CA ILE A 168 12.99 -8.90 0.05
C ILE A 168 13.31 -10.38 0.24
N PRO A 169 13.00 -10.96 1.42
CA PRO A 169 13.25 -12.37 1.68
C PRO A 169 12.46 -13.30 0.74
N SER A 170 13.02 -14.45 0.39
CA SER A 170 12.39 -15.46 -0.48
C SER A 170 11.04 -15.93 0.03
N SER A 171 10.86 -16.03 1.35
CA SER A 171 9.59 -16.41 1.97
C SER A 171 8.41 -15.47 1.66
N VAL A 172 8.67 -14.23 1.24
CA VAL A 172 7.66 -13.26 0.80
C VAL A 172 7.32 -13.50 -0.67
N ILE A 173 8.33 -13.79 -1.49
CA ILE A 173 8.21 -13.96 -2.94
C ILE A 173 7.48 -15.25 -3.28
N GLU A 174 7.85 -16.36 -2.62
CA GLU A 174 7.24 -17.68 -2.82
C GLU A 174 5.74 -17.66 -2.64
N ARG A 175 5.23 -16.88 -1.66
CA ARG A 175 3.78 -16.73 -1.44
C ARG A 175 3.05 -16.01 -2.56
N LEU A 176 3.73 -15.22 -3.38
CA LEU A 176 3.14 -14.50 -4.50
C LEU A 176 3.23 -15.28 -5.80
N ASP A 177 4.24 -16.14 -5.93
CA ASP A 177 4.46 -16.96 -7.12
C ASP A 177 3.71 -18.30 -7.05
N GLU A 178 3.16 -18.67 -5.88
CA GLU A 178 2.28 -19.84 -5.77
C GLU A 178 1.00 -19.61 -6.58
N PRO A 179 0.62 -20.55 -7.47
CA PRO A 179 -0.62 -20.44 -8.20
C PRO A 179 -1.79 -20.42 -7.19
N ASN A 180 -2.63 -19.40 -7.27
CA ASN A 180 -3.84 -19.29 -6.46
C ASN A 180 -4.79 -20.45 -6.82
N THR A 181 -4.65 -21.59 -6.12
CA THR A 181 -5.46 -22.79 -6.28
C THR A 181 -6.79 -22.72 -5.53
N GLN A 182 -7.34 -21.54 -5.28
CA GLN A 182 -8.68 -21.47 -4.72
C GLN A 182 -9.68 -22.07 -5.72
N PRO A 183 -10.47 -23.07 -5.32
CA PRO A 183 -11.49 -23.62 -6.19
C PRO A 183 -12.49 -22.52 -6.52
N ILE A 184 -12.73 -22.31 -7.81
CA ILE A 184 -13.81 -21.45 -8.29
C ILE A 184 -15.10 -22.10 -7.83
N ILE A 185 -15.72 -21.56 -6.77
CA ILE A 185 -17.06 -21.94 -6.34
C ILE A 185 -18.00 -21.47 -7.46
N ARG A 186 -18.53 -22.43 -8.22
CA ARG A 186 -19.55 -22.20 -9.24
C ARG A 186 -20.91 -22.06 -8.59
#